data_a75c2653a64de2c2d1fb71262597e423
#
_entry.id   a75c2653a64de2c2d1fb71262597e423
#
_cell.length_a   1.000
_cell.length_b   1.000
_cell.length_c   1.000
_cell.angle_alpha   90.00
_cell.angle_beta   90.00
_cell.angle_gamma   90.00
#
_symmetry.space_group_name_H-M   'P 1'
#
loop_
_entity.id
_entity.type
_entity.pdbx_description
1 polymer ?
#
loop_
_entity_poly.entity_id
_entity_poly.type
_entity_poly.pdbx_seq_one_letter_code
_entity_poly.pdbx_strand_id
1 'polypeptide(L)'
;MENILYLSTFVFIPLVMLLGLWLAKNVNQVRGVMVAGSTALLALSIHLTARFLGDRAAGDTAEMLYTGAISWFEPLNICYSVGVDGISVAMILLSAIIVFTGTFASWQLKPLTKEYFLWFTLLSMGVFGFFISIDMFAMFMFYEIALIPMYLLIGVWGSGKKEYSAMKLTLMLMGGSAFLMCGIFGIYFDSGASTMNILDIAKNGVALDNQYLWFPMTFVGFGVLGALFPFHTWSPDGHASAPTAVSMLHAGVLMKLGGYGCFRIAMYLMPQAAHELGWIFLILTGISVVYGAFSACVQTDLKYINAYSSVSHCGLVLFAILMMNETACTGAVLQMLSHGLMTALFFALIGFIYGRTHTRDIRELSGLMRIMPFLSICYVIAGLANLGLPGLSGFGAEMTIFVGSFENTGVFYTTLTVIACTSIVVTAVYILRLVGKILYGTCTNEHHLHLTDATWDERFSVICLIACVAGLGIAPLWVSNLIGDGVAPIINQLDKFIGLNPFM
;
A
#
# COMPACT_ATOMS: atom_id res chain seq x y z
N MET A 1 0.86 25.17 -16.43
CA MET A 1 0.35 24.19 -17.42
C MET A 1 1.33 23.05 -17.64
N GLU A 2 2.63 23.31 -17.75
CA GLU A 2 3.68 22.30 -17.93
C GLU A 2 3.70 21.25 -16.78
N ASN A 3 3.67 21.69 -15.53
CA ASN A 3 3.66 20.80 -14.37
C ASN A 3 2.43 19.89 -14.33
N ILE A 4 1.26 20.43 -14.67
CA ILE A 4 0.02 19.62 -14.75
C ILE A 4 0.17 18.52 -15.80
N LEU A 5 0.66 18.89 -16.99
CA LEU A 5 0.87 17.92 -18.06
C LEU A 5 1.87 16.84 -17.65
N TYR A 6 2.96 17.23 -16.98
CA TYR A 6 3.99 16.32 -16.52
C TYR A 6 3.44 15.26 -15.55
N LEU A 7 2.79 15.67 -14.46
CA LEU A 7 2.23 14.71 -13.49
C LEU A 7 1.04 13.94 -14.06
N SER A 8 0.18 14.60 -14.86
CA SER A 8 -0.95 13.92 -15.51
C SER A 8 -0.52 12.81 -16.47
N THR A 9 0.75 12.78 -16.90
CA THR A 9 1.28 11.69 -17.74
C THR A 9 1.11 10.32 -17.02
N PHE A 10 1.15 10.27 -15.68
CA PHE A 10 0.85 9.06 -14.91
C PHE A 10 -0.61 8.56 -15.07
N VAL A 11 -1.53 9.41 -15.47
CA VAL A 11 -2.92 9.06 -15.80
C VAL A 11 -3.07 8.87 -17.31
N PHE A 12 -2.39 9.66 -18.14
CA PHE A 12 -2.46 9.56 -19.60
C PHE A 12 -1.86 8.27 -20.16
N ILE A 13 -0.74 7.79 -19.60
CA ILE A 13 -0.15 6.52 -20.06
C ILE A 13 -1.14 5.36 -19.87
N PRO A 14 -1.76 5.12 -18.69
CA PRO A 14 -2.81 4.13 -18.53
C PRO A 14 -4.01 4.32 -19.49
N LEU A 15 -4.43 5.55 -19.77
CA LEU A 15 -5.50 5.81 -20.76
C LEU A 15 -5.09 5.35 -22.16
N VAL A 16 -3.86 5.65 -22.57
CA VAL A 16 -3.32 5.16 -23.86
C VAL A 16 -3.20 3.64 -23.87
N MET A 17 -2.79 3.03 -22.73
CA MET A 17 -2.77 1.57 -22.58
C MET A 17 -4.17 0.98 -22.75
N LEU A 18 -5.20 1.57 -22.13
CA LEU A 18 -6.59 1.13 -22.27
C LEU A 18 -7.05 1.15 -23.73
N LEU A 19 -6.75 2.23 -24.47
CA LEU A 19 -7.03 2.33 -25.91
C LEU A 19 -6.25 1.27 -26.70
N GLY A 20 -4.97 1.09 -26.41
CA GLY A 20 -4.13 0.06 -27.06
C GLY A 20 -4.64 -1.36 -26.78
N LEU A 21 -5.05 -1.65 -25.55
CA LEU A 21 -5.66 -2.92 -25.18
C LEU A 21 -7.01 -3.14 -25.87
N TRP A 22 -7.83 -2.09 -25.98
CA TRP A 22 -9.12 -2.17 -26.68
C TRP A 22 -8.94 -2.52 -28.17
N LEU A 23 -7.94 -1.95 -28.81
CA LEU A 23 -7.60 -2.21 -30.21
C LEU A 23 -6.86 -3.55 -30.43
N ALA A 24 -6.23 -4.12 -29.41
CA ALA A 24 -5.47 -5.36 -29.52
C ALA A 24 -6.38 -6.54 -29.91
N LYS A 25 -5.93 -7.32 -30.90
CA LYS A 25 -6.67 -8.46 -31.48
C LYS A 25 -6.17 -9.82 -30.99
N ASN A 26 -4.95 -9.88 -30.49
CA ASN A 26 -4.34 -11.13 -30.02
C ASN A 26 -3.54 -10.93 -28.73
N VAL A 27 -3.26 -12.03 -28.04
CA VAL A 27 -2.57 -12.01 -26.73
C VAL A 27 -1.18 -11.39 -26.80
N ASN A 28 -0.45 -11.55 -27.91
CA ASN A 28 0.87 -10.95 -28.04
C ASN A 28 0.81 -9.43 -28.12
N GLN A 29 -0.19 -8.87 -28.79
CA GLN A 29 -0.42 -7.41 -28.81
C GLN A 29 -0.82 -6.90 -27.41
N VAL A 30 -1.67 -7.63 -26.68
CA VAL A 30 -2.04 -7.31 -25.30
C VAL A 30 -0.80 -7.26 -24.42
N ARG A 31 0.03 -8.29 -24.47
CA ARG A 31 1.31 -8.33 -23.75
C ARG A 31 2.26 -7.18 -24.14
N GLY A 32 2.35 -6.89 -25.44
CA GLY A 32 3.17 -5.78 -25.96
C GLY A 32 2.75 -4.42 -25.40
N VAL A 33 1.43 -4.13 -25.40
CA VAL A 33 0.89 -2.89 -24.82
C VAL A 33 1.17 -2.81 -23.31
N MET A 34 0.97 -3.92 -22.59
CA MET A 34 1.21 -3.95 -21.14
C MET A 34 2.70 -3.74 -20.80
N VAL A 35 3.60 -4.41 -21.49
CA VAL A 35 5.04 -4.23 -21.25
C VAL A 35 5.47 -2.82 -21.60
N ALA A 36 5.08 -2.29 -22.76
CA ALA A 36 5.45 -0.94 -23.17
C ALA A 36 4.92 0.11 -22.19
N GLY A 37 3.65 0.02 -21.81
CA GLY A 37 3.01 0.98 -20.91
C GLY A 37 3.55 0.90 -19.48
N SER A 38 3.69 -0.30 -18.90
CA SER A 38 4.23 -0.46 -17.56
C SER A 38 5.71 -0.05 -17.47
N THR A 39 6.50 -0.31 -18.53
CA THR A 39 7.89 0.16 -18.63
C THR A 39 7.94 1.69 -18.71
N ALA A 40 7.05 2.31 -19.48
CA ALA A 40 6.96 3.77 -19.58
C ALA A 40 6.59 4.40 -18.22
N LEU A 41 5.64 3.82 -17.49
CA LEU A 41 5.29 4.26 -16.12
C LEU A 41 6.46 4.10 -15.15
N LEU A 42 7.19 3.00 -15.22
CA LEU A 42 8.37 2.78 -14.39
C LEU A 42 9.49 3.77 -14.71
N ALA A 43 9.78 3.99 -15.98
CA ALA A 43 10.77 4.98 -16.42
C ALA A 43 10.39 6.40 -16.00
N LEU A 44 9.11 6.76 -16.12
CA LEU A 44 8.60 8.06 -15.69
C LEU A 44 8.69 8.23 -14.17
N SER A 45 8.41 7.19 -13.38
CA SER A 45 8.51 7.25 -11.92
C SER A 45 9.96 7.37 -11.44
N ILE A 46 10.91 6.69 -12.09
CA ILE A 46 12.34 6.84 -11.83
C ILE A 46 12.79 8.26 -12.19
N HIS A 47 12.36 8.77 -13.34
CA HIS A 47 12.66 10.15 -13.76
C HIS A 47 12.09 11.17 -12.77
N LEU A 48 10.85 10.99 -12.33
CA LEU A 48 10.23 11.85 -11.31
C LEU A 48 11.04 11.83 -10.01
N THR A 49 11.44 10.66 -9.53
CA THR A 49 12.25 10.51 -8.31
C THR A 49 13.60 11.22 -8.45
N ALA A 50 14.30 11.01 -9.55
CA ALA A 50 15.60 11.64 -9.81
C ALA A 50 15.48 13.17 -9.91
N ARG A 51 14.46 13.67 -10.61
CA ARG A 51 14.19 15.09 -10.75
C ARG A 51 13.82 15.73 -9.41
N PHE A 52 12.95 15.09 -8.63
CA PHE A 52 12.54 15.54 -7.30
C PHE A 52 13.74 15.67 -6.35
N LEU A 53 14.60 14.65 -6.31
CA LEU A 53 15.85 14.71 -5.51
C LEU A 53 16.80 15.79 -5.99
N GLY A 54 16.89 16.01 -7.30
CA GLY A 54 17.69 17.10 -7.89
C GLY A 54 17.19 18.47 -7.49
N ASP A 55 15.87 18.73 -7.57
CA ASP A 55 15.27 20.00 -7.22
C ASP A 55 15.38 20.28 -5.70
N ARG A 56 15.23 19.25 -4.85
CA ARG A 56 15.50 19.36 -3.41
C ARG A 56 16.97 19.66 -3.11
N ALA A 57 17.89 19.02 -3.79
CA ALA A 57 19.32 19.28 -3.64
C ALA A 57 19.71 20.69 -4.14
N ALA A 58 18.96 21.24 -5.10
CA ALA A 58 19.11 22.63 -5.56
C ALA A 58 18.54 23.68 -4.58
N GLY A 59 17.88 23.24 -3.49
CA GLY A 59 17.38 24.11 -2.43
C GLY A 59 15.90 24.50 -2.56
N ASP A 60 15.11 23.83 -3.37
CA ASP A 60 13.66 24.03 -3.39
C ASP A 60 13.03 23.42 -2.13
N THR A 61 12.45 24.27 -1.28
CA THR A 61 11.84 23.90 0.02
C THR A 61 10.31 23.92 0.00
N ALA A 62 9.69 24.08 -1.18
CA ALA A 62 8.24 24.08 -1.28
C ALA A 62 7.64 22.76 -0.75
N GLU A 63 6.53 22.84 -0.02
CA GLU A 63 5.89 21.64 0.57
C GLU A 63 5.51 20.63 -0.51
N MET A 64 4.94 21.10 -1.63
CA MET A 64 4.62 20.29 -2.80
C MET A 64 5.34 20.86 -4.03
N LEU A 65 5.97 19.96 -4.80
CA LEU A 65 6.59 20.32 -6.08
C LEU A 65 5.66 19.99 -7.25
N TYR A 66 5.94 20.62 -8.40
CA TYR A 66 5.22 20.44 -9.67
C TYR A 66 3.72 20.68 -9.55
N THR A 67 3.33 21.63 -8.70
CA THR A 67 1.93 21.97 -8.48
C THR A 67 1.28 22.60 -9.69
N GLY A 68 0.01 22.31 -9.87
CA GLY A 68 -0.84 22.93 -10.86
C GLY A 68 -2.30 22.53 -10.69
N ALA A 69 -3.22 23.42 -11.11
CA ALA A 69 -4.64 23.18 -10.98
C ALA A 69 -5.40 23.62 -12.23
N ILE A 70 -6.45 22.86 -12.56
CA ILE A 70 -7.43 23.19 -13.60
C ILE A 70 -8.82 23.09 -12.95
N SER A 71 -9.64 24.14 -13.04
CA SER A 71 -11.02 24.08 -12.56
C SER A 71 -11.80 23.05 -13.35
N TRP A 72 -12.49 22.15 -12.64
CA TRP A 72 -13.31 21.11 -13.24
C TRP A 72 -14.80 21.32 -12.96
N PHE A 73 -15.18 21.58 -11.70
CA PHE A 73 -16.56 21.82 -11.31
C PHE A 73 -16.65 23.04 -10.39
N GLU A 74 -16.89 24.20 -11.00
CA GLU A 74 -16.91 25.51 -10.32
C GLU A 74 -17.93 25.61 -9.17
N PRO A 75 -19.16 25.05 -9.26
CA PRO A 75 -20.14 25.19 -8.18
C PRO A 75 -19.70 24.67 -6.81
N LEU A 76 -18.79 23.69 -6.77
CA LEU A 76 -18.20 23.16 -5.53
C LEU A 76 -16.70 23.46 -5.42
N ASN A 77 -16.17 24.33 -6.27
CA ASN A 77 -14.74 24.65 -6.33
C ASN A 77 -13.82 23.43 -6.44
N ILE A 78 -14.31 22.37 -7.12
CA ILE A 78 -13.53 21.16 -7.38
C ILE A 78 -12.58 21.43 -8.54
N CYS A 79 -11.29 21.20 -8.27
CA CYS A 79 -10.22 21.36 -9.23
C CYS A 79 -9.51 20.04 -9.47
N TYR A 80 -9.11 19.77 -10.70
CA TYR A 80 -8.07 18.80 -10.95
C TYR A 80 -6.74 19.45 -10.59
N SER A 81 -6.31 19.24 -9.33
CA SER A 81 -5.08 19.80 -8.79
C SER A 81 -4.07 18.68 -8.55
N VAL A 82 -2.88 18.86 -9.08
CA VAL A 82 -1.79 17.89 -8.96
C VAL A 82 -0.58 18.52 -8.27
N GLY A 83 0.16 17.69 -7.56
CA GLY A 83 1.39 18.05 -6.87
C GLY A 83 1.97 16.82 -6.19
N VAL A 84 3.25 16.81 -5.92
CA VAL A 84 3.92 15.68 -5.25
C VAL A 84 4.89 16.19 -4.19
N ASP A 85 5.00 15.39 -3.14
CA ASP A 85 6.02 15.48 -2.11
C ASP A 85 6.85 14.19 -2.04
N GLY A 86 7.75 14.09 -1.09
CA GLY A 86 8.58 12.90 -0.93
C GLY A 86 7.78 11.62 -0.66
N ILE A 87 6.64 11.72 0.05
CA ILE A 87 5.76 10.58 0.33
C ILE A 87 5.09 10.12 -0.97
N SER A 88 4.50 11.05 -1.71
CA SER A 88 3.81 10.75 -2.98
C SER A 88 4.77 10.15 -4.01
N VAL A 89 5.98 10.70 -4.14
CA VAL A 89 7.02 10.20 -5.06
C VAL A 89 7.40 8.77 -4.71
N ALA A 90 7.61 8.45 -3.42
CA ALA A 90 7.91 7.10 -2.97
C ALA A 90 6.77 6.12 -3.28
N MET A 91 5.50 6.53 -3.10
CA MET A 91 4.33 5.70 -3.39
C MET A 91 4.10 5.51 -4.89
N ILE A 92 4.36 6.53 -5.71
CA ILE A 92 4.32 6.44 -7.18
C ILE A 92 5.37 5.45 -7.70
N LEU A 93 6.60 5.52 -7.16
CA LEU A 93 7.67 4.59 -7.52
C LEU A 93 7.30 3.14 -7.15
N LEU A 94 6.79 2.92 -5.93
CA LEU A 94 6.29 1.63 -5.49
C LEU A 94 5.21 1.09 -6.44
N SER A 95 4.23 1.92 -6.79
CA SER A 95 3.13 1.55 -7.67
C SER A 95 3.62 1.14 -9.05
N ALA A 96 4.57 1.88 -9.62
CA ALA A 96 5.15 1.59 -10.93
C ALA A 96 5.92 0.27 -10.93
N ILE A 97 6.71 -0.02 -9.89
CA ILE A 97 7.43 -1.29 -9.74
C ILE A 97 6.45 -2.47 -9.68
N ILE A 98 5.38 -2.33 -8.89
CA ILE A 98 4.40 -3.42 -8.71
C ILE A 98 3.55 -3.62 -9.98
N VAL A 99 3.14 -2.57 -10.67
CA VAL A 99 2.41 -2.68 -11.95
C VAL A 99 3.29 -3.34 -13.01
N PHE A 100 4.57 -2.95 -13.09
CA PHE A 100 5.53 -3.55 -14.00
C PHE A 100 5.74 -5.04 -13.71
N THR A 101 6.09 -5.41 -12.50
CA THR A 101 6.32 -6.80 -12.10
C THR A 101 5.04 -7.64 -12.15
N GLY A 102 3.88 -7.06 -11.83
CA GLY A 102 2.57 -7.68 -11.94
C GLY A 102 2.19 -8.03 -13.39
N THR A 103 2.64 -7.23 -14.37
CA THR A 103 2.44 -7.55 -15.79
C THR A 103 3.11 -8.87 -16.15
N PHE A 104 4.34 -9.12 -15.70
CA PHE A 104 5.05 -10.38 -15.90
C PHE A 104 4.47 -11.51 -15.06
N ALA A 105 4.06 -11.24 -13.84
CA ALA A 105 3.41 -12.23 -12.98
C ALA A 105 2.07 -12.76 -13.53
N SER A 106 1.40 -12.00 -14.41
CA SER A 106 0.16 -12.41 -15.10
C SER A 106 0.38 -12.83 -16.56
N TRP A 107 1.64 -13.09 -16.98
CA TRP A 107 1.99 -13.36 -18.36
C TRP A 107 1.22 -14.52 -18.99
N GLN A 108 1.00 -15.57 -18.21
CA GLN A 108 0.36 -16.82 -18.67
C GLN A 108 -1.12 -16.89 -18.33
N LEU A 109 -1.73 -15.81 -17.81
CA LEU A 109 -3.12 -15.81 -17.38
C LEU A 109 -4.08 -16.13 -18.53
N LYS A 110 -5.01 -17.05 -18.31
CA LYS A 110 -6.13 -17.45 -19.17
C LYS A 110 -7.34 -17.81 -18.29
N PRO A 111 -8.58 -17.69 -18.77
CA PRO A 111 -9.08 -17.06 -20.02
C PRO A 111 -9.23 -15.54 -19.87
N LEU A 112 -9.73 -14.89 -20.91
CA LEU A 112 -10.11 -13.46 -20.93
C LEU A 112 -8.91 -12.53 -20.58
N THR A 113 -7.77 -12.81 -21.16
CA THR A 113 -6.50 -12.09 -20.87
C THR A 113 -6.60 -10.59 -21.16
N LYS A 114 -7.29 -10.20 -22.25
CA LYS A 114 -7.46 -8.80 -22.66
C LYS A 114 -8.29 -8.03 -21.63
N GLU A 115 -9.42 -8.59 -21.25
CA GLU A 115 -10.36 -8.01 -20.28
C GLU A 115 -9.70 -7.87 -18.90
N TYR A 116 -8.93 -8.86 -18.50
CA TYR A 116 -8.15 -8.81 -17.27
C TYR A 116 -7.19 -7.61 -17.25
N PHE A 117 -6.41 -7.43 -18.31
CA PHE A 117 -5.45 -6.34 -18.36
C PHE A 117 -6.11 -4.97 -18.54
N LEU A 118 -7.31 -4.89 -19.16
CA LEU A 118 -8.10 -3.66 -19.15
C LEU A 118 -8.45 -3.22 -17.72
N TRP A 119 -8.99 -4.12 -16.91
CA TRP A 119 -9.36 -3.80 -15.53
C TRP A 119 -8.13 -3.58 -14.65
N PHE A 120 -7.05 -4.33 -14.85
CA PHE A 120 -5.79 -4.12 -14.16
C PHE A 120 -5.16 -2.75 -14.46
N THR A 121 -5.23 -2.31 -15.70
CA THR A 121 -4.75 -0.98 -16.11
C THR A 121 -5.62 0.13 -15.53
N LEU A 122 -6.95 -0.03 -15.54
CA LEU A 122 -7.87 0.94 -14.92
C LEU A 122 -7.63 1.06 -13.41
N LEU A 123 -7.40 -0.06 -12.74
CA LEU A 123 -7.01 -0.10 -11.32
C LEU A 123 -5.72 0.70 -11.08
N SER A 124 -4.68 0.47 -11.88
CA SER A 124 -3.42 1.19 -11.75
C SER A 124 -3.57 2.68 -12.03
N MET A 125 -4.41 3.09 -12.97
CA MET A 125 -4.73 4.49 -13.24
C MET A 125 -5.33 5.19 -12.01
N GLY A 126 -6.27 4.55 -11.32
CA GLY A 126 -6.84 5.07 -10.06
C GLY A 126 -5.77 5.27 -8.99
N VAL A 127 -4.85 4.33 -8.85
CA VAL A 127 -3.74 4.41 -7.89
C VAL A 127 -2.79 5.58 -8.19
N PHE A 128 -2.34 5.71 -9.44
CA PHE A 128 -1.47 6.83 -9.81
C PHE A 128 -2.18 8.18 -9.67
N GLY A 129 -3.43 8.26 -10.13
CA GLY A 129 -4.24 9.46 -10.00
C GLY A 129 -4.42 9.90 -8.54
N PHE A 130 -4.59 8.96 -7.62
CA PHE A 130 -4.69 9.24 -6.19
C PHE A 130 -3.41 9.91 -5.65
N PHE A 131 -2.24 9.35 -5.92
CA PHE A 131 -0.98 9.85 -5.36
C PHE A 131 -0.48 11.17 -5.97
N ILE A 132 -0.91 11.52 -7.18
CA ILE A 132 -0.57 12.84 -7.77
C ILE A 132 -1.56 13.93 -7.40
N SER A 133 -2.74 13.59 -6.87
CA SER A 133 -3.80 14.55 -6.57
C SER A 133 -3.56 15.25 -5.23
N ILE A 134 -3.75 16.57 -5.21
CA ILE A 134 -3.75 17.41 -4.01
C ILE A 134 -5.10 18.10 -3.75
N ASP A 135 -6.10 17.78 -4.53
CA ASP A 135 -7.52 18.12 -4.30
C ASP A 135 -8.21 16.91 -3.66
N MET A 136 -8.89 17.12 -2.53
CA MET A 136 -9.51 16.04 -1.76
C MET A 136 -10.57 15.27 -2.56
N PHE A 137 -11.35 15.96 -3.37
CA PHE A 137 -12.38 15.32 -4.18
C PHE A 137 -11.77 14.53 -5.33
N ALA A 138 -10.75 15.07 -6.00
CA ALA A 138 -10.02 14.35 -7.04
C ALA A 138 -9.35 13.08 -6.49
N MET A 139 -8.74 13.15 -5.30
CA MET A 139 -8.22 11.97 -4.60
C MET A 139 -9.29 10.92 -4.36
N PHE A 140 -10.44 11.34 -3.83
CA PHE A 140 -11.59 10.46 -3.60
C PHE A 140 -12.08 9.81 -4.89
N MET A 141 -12.20 10.58 -5.97
CA MET A 141 -12.62 10.07 -7.28
C MET A 141 -11.66 8.99 -7.80
N PHE A 142 -10.34 9.22 -7.72
CA PHE A 142 -9.36 8.21 -8.14
C PHE A 142 -9.35 6.97 -7.26
N TYR A 143 -9.64 7.10 -5.97
CA TYR A 143 -9.87 5.97 -5.08
C TYR A 143 -11.07 5.13 -5.53
N GLU A 144 -12.20 5.75 -5.87
CA GLU A 144 -13.39 5.05 -6.37
C GLU A 144 -13.13 4.39 -7.74
N ILE A 145 -12.36 5.05 -8.63
CA ILE A 145 -11.92 4.45 -9.90
C ILE A 145 -11.10 3.18 -9.69
N ALA A 146 -10.31 3.11 -8.62
CA ALA A 146 -9.54 1.91 -8.28
C ALA A 146 -10.44 0.79 -7.69
N LEU A 147 -11.52 1.14 -7.00
CA LEU A 147 -12.40 0.17 -6.33
C LEU A 147 -13.19 -0.71 -7.31
N ILE A 148 -13.77 -0.12 -8.35
CA ILE A 148 -14.62 -0.83 -9.31
C ILE A 148 -13.89 -2.00 -9.99
N PRO A 149 -12.66 -1.81 -10.54
CA PRO A 149 -11.91 -2.91 -11.13
C PRO A 149 -11.63 -4.05 -10.17
N MET A 150 -11.42 -3.76 -8.88
CA MET A 150 -11.15 -4.78 -7.87
C MET A 150 -12.29 -5.79 -7.74
N TYR A 151 -13.55 -5.31 -7.72
CA TYR A 151 -14.70 -6.17 -7.69
C TYR A 151 -14.70 -7.17 -8.85
N LEU A 152 -14.47 -6.66 -10.07
CA LEU A 152 -14.50 -7.47 -11.29
C LEU A 152 -13.30 -8.42 -11.37
N LEU A 153 -12.11 -7.94 -11.05
CA LEU A 153 -10.89 -8.76 -11.07
C LEU A 153 -10.96 -9.94 -10.11
N ILE A 154 -11.51 -9.74 -8.92
CA ILE A 154 -11.68 -10.82 -7.95
C ILE A 154 -12.87 -11.71 -8.34
N GLY A 155 -14.00 -11.15 -8.70
CA GLY A 155 -15.23 -11.89 -9.01
C GLY A 155 -15.09 -12.80 -10.23
N VAL A 156 -14.39 -12.35 -11.28
CA VAL A 156 -14.22 -13.10 -12.54
C VAL A 156 -13.02 -14.05 -12.49
N TRP A 157 -11.83 -13.53 -12.21
CA TRP A 157 -10.56 -14.29 -12.28
C TRP A 157 -10.08 -14.84 -10.94
N GLY A 158 -10.78 -14.56 -9.86
CA GLY A 158 -10.43 -15.03 -8.53
C GLY A 158 -10.61 -16.54 -8.33
N SER A 159 -10.19 -17.03 -7.18
CA SER A 159 -10.26 -18.43 -6.79
C SER A 159 -10.99 -18.62 -5.46
N GLY A 160 -11.46 -19.84 -5.19
CA GLY A 160 -12.19 -20.16 -3.97
C GLY A 160 -13.55 -19.44 -3.89
N LYS A 161 -13.84 -18.83 -2.74
CA LYS A 161 -15.10 -18.08 -2.50
C LYS A 161 -15.06 -16.67 -3.12
N LYS A 162 -14.66 -16.57 -4.39
CA LYS A 162 -14.37 -15.31 -5.08
C LYS A 162 -15.51 -14.32 -5.11
N GLU A 163 -16.75 -14.77 -5.32
CA GLU A 163 -17.93 -13.91 -5.38
C GLU A 163 -18.24 -13.28 -4.01
N TYR A 164 -18.20 -14.10 -2.95
CA TYR A 164 -18.36 -13.61 -1.58
C TYR A 164 -17.25 -12.62 -1.22
N SER A 165 -16.00 -12.94 -1.55
CA SER A 165 -14.85 -12.09 -1.24
C SER A 165 -14.89 -10.75 -1.99
N ALA A 166 -15.26 -10.77 -3.27
CA ALA A 166 -15.45 -9.57 -4.08
C ALA A 166 -16.56 -8.68 -3.51
N MET A 167 -17.72 -9.27 -3.18
CA MET A 167 -18.83 -8.54 -2.60
C MET A 167 -18.47 -7.94 -1.22
N LYS A 168 -17.89 -8.75 -0.34
CA LYS A 168 -17.47 -8.30 1.01
C LYS A 168 -16.47 -7.16 0.94
N LEU A 169 -15.44 -7.27 0.09
CA LEU A 169 -14.45 -6.23 -0.13
C LEU A 169 -15.13 -4.94 -0.59
N THR A 170 -15.95 -5.03 -1.63
CA THR A 170 -16.60 -3.85 -2.22
C THR A 170 -17.52 -3.17 -1.22
N LEU A 171 -18.39 -3.91 -0.53
CA LEU A 171 -19.32 -3.32 0.45
C LEU A 171 -18.58 -2.67 1.64
N MET A 172 -17.51 -3.30 2.14
CA MET A 172 -16.71 -2.73 3.23
C MET A 172 -15.99 -1.45 2.80
N LEU A 173 -15.38 -1.45 1.62
CA LEU A 173 -14.67 -0.27 1.10
C LEU A 173 -15.65 0.85 0.72
N MET A 174 -16.80 0.54 0.12
CA MET A 174 -17.86 1.54 -0.12
C MET A 174 -18.42 2.12 1.18
N GLY A 175 -18.56 1.30 2.22
CA GLY A 175 -18.90 1.80 3.56
C GLY A 175 -17.87 2.79 4.07
N GLY A 176 -16.58 2.48 3.93
CA GLY A 176 -15.48 3.40 4.25
C GLY A 176 -15.51 4.67 3.41
N SER A 177 -15.76 4.56 2.11
CA SER A 177 -15.83 5.71 1.20
C SER A 177 -17.03 6.63 1.50
N ALA A 178 -18.14 6.10 1.99
CA ALA A 178 -19.25 6.92 2.45
C ALA A 178 -18.87 7.81 3.64
N PHE A 179 -18.17 7.25 4.64
CA PHE A 179 -17.59 8.03 5.75
C PHE A 179 -16.60 9.08 5.24
N LEU A 180 -15.73 8.69 4.31
CA LEU A 180 -14.74 9.56 3.71
C LEU A 180 -15.39 10.73 2.97
N MET A 181 -16.41 10.48 2.17
CA MET A 181 -17.13 11.51 1.42
C MET A 181 -17.79 12.53 2.36
N CYS A 182 -18.46 12.07 3.43
CA CYS A 182 -18.99 12.97 4.46
C CYS A 182 -17.89 13.82 5.10
N GLY A 183 -16.76 13.21 5.45
CA GLY A 183 -15.63 13.92 6.02
C GLY A 183 -15.03 14.96 5.09
N ILE A 184 -14.81 14.64 3.81
CA ILE A 184 -14.26 15.56 2.81
C ILE A 184 -15.15 16.79 2.64
N PHE A 185 -16.46 16.61 2.44
CA PHE A 185 -17.39 17.74 2.32
C PHE A 185 -17.50 18.52 3.63
N GLY A 186 -17.54 17.84 4.78
CA GLY A 186 -17.54 18.49 6.08
C GLY A 186 -16.31 19.38 6.29
N ILE A 187 -15.13 18.88 6.04
CA ILE A 187 -13.88 19.66 6.11
C ILE A 187 -13.93 20.85 5.16
N TYR A 188 -14.38 20.64 3.91
CA TYR A 188 -14.46 21.72 2.92
C TYR A 188 -15.38 22.84 3.38
N PHE A 189 -16.63 22.55 3.78
CA PHE A 189 -17.59 23.57 4.18
C PHE A 189 -17.17 24.28 5.48
N ASP A 190 -16.59 23.56 6.43
CA ASP A 190 -16.23 24.11 7.74
C ASP A 190 -14.88 24.84 7.75
N SER A 191 -14.01 24.57 6.78
CA SER A 191 -12.74 25.31 6.62
C SER A 191 -12.92 26.73 6.06
N GLY A 192 -14.05 27.00 5.40
CA GLY A 192 -14.28 28.24 4.68
C GLY A 192 -13.33 28.47 3.50
N ALA A 193 -12.61 27.42 3.07
CA ALA A 193 -11.72 27.50 1.93
C ALA A 193 -12.51 27.64 0.61
N SER A 194 -11.94 28.37 -0.34
CA SER A 194 -12.53 28.54 -1.67
C SER A 194 -12.18 27.41 -2.63
N THR A 195 -11.42 26.40 -2.18
CA THR A 195 -10.99 25.24 -2.97
C THR A 195 -10.95 23.99 -2.10
N MET A 196 -10.99 22.80 -2.71
CA MET A 196 -10.75 21.54 -2.03
C MET A 196 -9.26 21.14 -2.01
N ASN A 197 -8.37 22.08 -2.31
CA ASN A 197 -6.93 21.85 -2.24
C ASN A 197 -6.46 21.71 -0.79
N ILE A 198 -5.77 20.61 -0.51
CA ILE A 198 -5.27 20.26 0.83
C ILE A 198 -4.42 21.38 1.45
N LEU A 199 -3.56 22.03 0.65
CA LEU A 199 -2.67 23.08 1.13
C LEU A 199 -3.43 24.35 1.55
N ASP A 200 -4.47 24.71 0.82
CA ASP A 200 -5.27 25.89 1.13
C ASP A 200 -6.18 25.65 2.35
N ILE A 201 -6.73 24.43 2.47
CA ILE A 201 -7.51 24.02 3.65
C ILE A 201 -6.62 24.01 4.90
N ALA A 202 -5.39 23.49 4.79
CA ALA A 202 -4.44 23.47 5.91
C ALA A 202 -4.06 24.89 6.39
N LYS A 203 -3.98 25.87 5.47
CA LYS A 203 -3.74 27.28 5.83
C LYS A 203 -4.92 27.92 6.56
N ASN A 204 -6.15 27.64 6.10
CA ASN A 204 -7.36 28.17 6.72
C ASN A 204 -7.66 27.52 8.07
N GLY A 205 -7.37 26.22 8.18
CA GLY A 205 -7.73 25.40 9.33
C GLY A 205 -9.21 25.05 9.40
N VAL A 206 -9.55 24.09 10.26
CA VAL A 206 -10.93 23.70 10.60
C VAL A 206 -11.15 23.97 12.07
N ALA A 207 -12.30 24.54 12.45
CA ALA A 207 -12.60 24.83 13.86
C ALA A 207 -12.58 23.54 14.71
N LEU A 208 -12.08 23.62 15.95
CA LEU A 208 -11.88 22.44 16.81
C LEU A 208 -13.15 21.61 16.99
N ASP A 209 -14.29 22.26 17.27
CA ASP A 209 -15.58 21.55 17.48
C ASP A 209 -15.96 20.70 16.26
N ASN A 210 -15.66 21.19 15.06
CA ASN A 210 -15.94 20.49 13.80
C ASN A 210 -14.90 19.39 13.53
N GLN A 211 -13.64 19.56 13.97
CA GLN A 211 -12.62 18.52 13.86
C GLN A 211 -13.00 17.24 14.64
N TYR A 212 -13.69 17.35 15.79
CA TYR A 212 -14.16 16.19 16.56
C TYR A 212 -15.13 15.28 15.77
N LEU A 213 -15.83 15.83 14.79
CA LEU A 213 -16.72 15.06 13.93
C LEU A 213 -15.99 14.52 12.69
N TRP A 214 -15.24 15.39 12.01
CA TRP A 214 -14.67 15.05 10.71
C TRP A 214 -13.39 14.22 10.80
N PHE A 215 -12.60 14.36 11.85
CA PHE A 215 -11.40 13.55 12.06
C PHE A 215 -11.72 12.04 12.18
N PRO A 216 -12.63 11.60 13.08
CA PRO A 216 -13.00 10.18 13.12
C PRO A 216 -13.58 9.66 11.80
N MET A 217 -14.40 10.46 11.11
CA MET A 217 -14.99 10.04 9.83
C MET A 217 -13.92 9.82 8.76
N THR A 218 -13.00 10.76 8.59
CA THR A 218 -11.92 10.63 7.60
C THR A 218 -10.90 9.56 7.98
N PHE A 219 -10.54 9.48 9.28
CA PHE A 219 -9.60 8.48 9.75
C PHE A 219 -10.17 7.06 9.62
N VAL A 220 -11.43 6.83 9.97
CA VAL A 220 -12.11 5.53 9.77
C VAL A 220 -12.28 5.25 8.28
N GLY A 221 -12.69 6.23 7.49
CA GLY A 221 -12.89 6.07 6.05
C GLY A 221 -11.64 5.55 5.33
N PHE A 222 -10.49 6.20 5.55
CA PHE A 222 -9.19 5.72 5.05
C PHE A 222 -8.68 4.49 5.82
N GLY A 223 -8.95 4.39 7.12
CA GLY A 223 -8.57 3.28 7.95
C GLY A 223 -9.21 1.95 7.54
N VAL A 224 -10.45 1.97 7.04
CA VAL A 224 -11.10 0.79 6.45
C VAL A 224 -10.24 0.24 5.32
N LEU A 225 -9.74 1.10 4.41
CA LEU A 225 -8.84 0.72 3.32
C LEU A 225 -7.47 0.26 3.86
N GLY A 226 -6.97 0.88 4.92
CA GLY A 226 -5.75 0.49 5.62
C GLY A 226 -5.88 -0.75 6.53
N ALA A 227 -7.03 -1.44 6.49
CA ALA A 227 -7.35 -2.60 7.33
C ALA A 227 -7.29 -2.33 8.85
N LEU A 228 -7.79 -1.17 9.28
CA LEU A 228 -7.96 -0.81 10.68
C LEU A 228 -8.93 -1.78 11.39
N PHE A 229 -8.55 -2.30 12.56
CA PHE A 229 -9.49 -3.04 13.41
C PHE A 229 -10.64 -2.14 13.90
N PRO A 230 -11.91 -2.58 13.86
CA PRO A 230 -12.40 -3.91 13.48
C PRO A 230 -12.75 -4.06 11.98
N PHE A 231 -12.50 -3.07 11.15
CA PHE A 231 -12.92 -3.01 9.74
C PHE A 231 -11.99 -3.73 8.77
N HIS A 232 -11.09 -4.59 9.24
CA HIS A 232 -10.05 -5.27 8.46
C HIS A 232 -10.52 -6.54 7.76
N THR A 233 -11.70 -7.08 8.10
CA THR A 233 -12.10 -8.47 7.75
C THR A 233 -12.27 -8.73 6.26
N TRP A 234 -12.42 -7.71 5.43
CA TRP A 234 -12.48 -7.80 3.98
C TRP A 234 -11.11 -8.14 3.35
N SER A 235 -10.03 -7.70 4.00
CA SER A 235 -8.67 -7.78 3.45
C SER A 235 -8.18 -9.23 3.31
N PRO A 236 -8.25 -10.12 4.34
CA PRO A 236 -7.86 -11.51 4.18
C PRO A 236 -8.65 -12.26 3.11
N ASP A 237 -9.97 -12.08 3.07
CA ASP A 237 -10.82 -12.73 2.07
C ASP A 237 -10.54 -12.22 0.66
N GLY A 238 -10.39 -10.90 0.50
CA GLY A 238 -10.08 -10.26 -0.76
C GLY A 238 -8.75 -10.72 -1.34
N HIS A 239 -7.68 -10.71 -0.53
CA HIS A 239 -6.35 -11.14 -0.97
C HIS A 239 -6.27 -12.63 -1.28
N ALA A 240 -6.90 -13.48 -0.46
CA ALA A 240 -6.89 -14.92 -0.67
C ALA A 240 -7.59 -15.33 -1.95
N SER A 241 -8.65 -14.61 -2.33
CA SER A 241 -9.45 -14.91 -3.53
C SER A 241 -8.89 -14.25 -4.80
N ALA A 242 -8.19 -13.11 -4.71
CA ALA A 242 -7.72 -12.36 -5.86
C ALA A 242 -6.68 -13.12 -6.71
N PRO A 243 -6.62 -12.87 -8.05
CA PRO A 243 -5.53 -13.33 -8.90
C PRO A 243 -4.17 -12.80 -8.42
N THR A 244 -3.07 -13.48 -8.77
CA THR A 244 -1.74 -13.20 -8.26
C THR A 244 -1.32 -11.74 -8.36
N ALA A 245 -1.30 -11.14 -9.57
CA ALA A 245 -0.88 -9.75 -9.72
C ALA A 245 -1.88 -8.74 -9.10
N VAL A 246 -3.16 -9.10 -9.03
CA VAL A 246 -4.16 -8.29 -8.32
C VAL A 246 -3.87 -8.31 -6.82
N SER A 247 -3.53 -9.47 -6.23
CA SER A 247 -3.11 -9.54 -4.83
C SER A 247 -1.83 -8.74 -4.57
N MET A 248 -0.86 -8.76 -5.51
CA MET A 248 0.36 -7.95 -5.44
C MET A 248 0.05 -6.46 -5.39
N LEU A 249 -0.80 -5.96 -6.30
CA LEU A 249 -1.15 -4.54 -6.37
C LEU A 249 -2.06 -4.12 -5.21
N HIS A 250 -3.00 -4.98 -4.82
CA HIS A 250 -3.93 -4.72 -3.74
C HIS A 250 -3.20 -4.59 -2.39
N ALA A 251 -2.48 -5.63 -1.99
CA ALA A 251 -1.71 -5.61 -0.74
C ALA A 251 -0.50 -4.67 -0.80
N GLY A 252 0.15 -4.60 -1.97
CA GLY A 252 1.34 -3.80 -2.15
C GLY A 252 1.09 -2.30 -2.20
N VAL A 253 -0.02 -1.84 -2.78
CA VAL A 253 -0.29 -0.42 -3.01
C VAL A 253 -1.63 0.05 -2.47
N LEU A 254 -2.76 -0.62 -2.80
CA LEU A 254 -4.09 -0.11 -2.44
C LEU A 254 -4.27 0.10 -0.93
N MET A 255 -3.81 -0.82 -0.10
CA MET A 255 -3.88 -0.63 1.36
C MET A 255 -3.06 0.59 1.83
N LYS A 256 -2.04 1.03 1.07
CA LYS A 256 -1.23 2.21 1.39
C LYS A 256 -1.94 3.52 1.10
N LEU A 257 -2.92 3.52 0.18
CA LEU A 257 -3.83 4.68 0.01
C LEU A 257 -4.52 5.02 1.34
N GLY A 258 -4.89 3.99 2.13
CA GLY A 258 -5.45 4.17 3.48
C GLY A 258 -4.49 4.86 4.43
N GLY A 259 -3.26 4.35 4.56
CA GLY A 259 -2.23 4.96 5.41
C GLY A 259 -1.86 6.37 4.97
N TYR A 260 -1.69 6.58 3.66
CA TYR A 260 -1.43 7.90 3.09
C TYR A 260 -2.56 8.88 3.38
N GLY A 261 -3.83 8.47 3.17
CA GLY A 261 -4.99 9.32 3.42
C GLY A 261 -5.19 9.65 4.91
N CYS A 262 -4.98 8.69 5.83
CA CYS A 262 -4.99 8.96 7.26
C CYS A 262 -3.94 10.02 7.64
N PHE A 263 -2.74 9.92 7.09
CA PHE A 263 -1.65 10.84 7.42
C PHE A 263 -1.83 12.20 6.73
N ARG A 264 -2.08 12.23 5.41
CA ARG A 264 -2.14 13.44 4.60
C ARG A 264 -3.44 14.23 4.74
N ILE A 265 -4.57 13.58 5.02
CA ILE A 265 -5.87 14.27 5.12
C ILE A 265 -6.31 14.32 6.58
N ALA A 266 -6.50 13.17 7.24
CA ALA A 266 -7.08 13.18 8.57
C ALA A 266 -6.19 13.92 9.59
N MET A 267 -4.91 13.57 9.68
CA MET A 267 -4.02 14.17 10.69
C MET A 267 -3.52 15.55 10.29
N TYR A 268 -3.15 15.76 9.03
CA TYR A 268 -2.61 17.03 8.57
C TYR A 268 -3.62 18.19 8.62
N LEU A 269 -4.88 17.92 8.23
CA LEU A 269 -5.92 18.94 8.19
C LEU A 269 -6.61 19.15 9.54
N MET A 270 -6.56 18.16 10.44
CA MET A 270 -7.23 18.19 11.74
C MET A 270 -6.29 17.85 12.90
N PRO A 271 -5.20 18.60 13.07
CA PRO A 271 -4.14 18.28 14.02
C PRO A 271 -4.61 18.35 15.48
N GLN A 272 -5.56 19.21 15.82
CA GLN A 272 -6.12 19.32 17.18
C GLN A 272 -6.83 18.05 17.58
N ALA A 273 -7.81 17.61 16.77
CA ALA A 273 -8.53 16.37 17.04
C ALA A 273 -7.63 15.14 16.96
N ALA A 274 -6.57 15.17 16.11
CA ALA A 274 -5.59 14.10 16.07
C ALA A 274 -4.89 13.92 17.42
N HIS A 275 -4.52 15.00 18.11
CA HIS A 275 -3.93 14.92 19.43
C HIS A 275 -4.94 14.46 20.52
N GLU A 276 -6.16 14.98 20.49
CA GLU A 276 -7.12 14.69 21.54
C GLU A 276 -7.80 13.31 21.39
N LEU A 277 -8.07 12.86 20.16
CA LEU A 277 -8.77 11.60 19.87
C LEU A 277 -7.84 10.50 19.37
N GLY A 278 -6.62 10.82 18.98
CA GLY A 278 -5.67 9.88 18.38
C GLY A 278 -5.39 8.64 19.24
N TRP A 279 -5.43 8.77 20.56
CA TRP A 279 -5.23 7.66 21.49
C TRP A 279 -6.24 6.51 21.32
N ILE A 280 -7.49 6.83 20.92
CA ILE A 280 -8.51 5.81 20.63
C ILE A 280 -8.07 4.95 19.43
N PHE A 281 -7.67 5.63 18.36
CA PHE A 281 -7.21 4.96 17.16
C PHE A 281 -5.86 4.24 17.37
N LEU A 282 -5.01 4.78 18.27
CA LEU A 282 -3.75 4.13 18.62
C LEU A 282 -3.99 2.76 19.29
N ILE A 283 -4.99 2.65 20.14
CA ILE A 283 -5.41 1.36 20.73
C ILE A 283 -5.91 0.41 19.62
N LEU A 284 -6.79 0.89 18.74
CA LEU A 284 -7.34 0.06 17.65
C LEU A 284 -6.27 -0.42 16.69
N THR A 285 -5.30 0.44 16.36
CA THR A 285 -4.16 0.06 15.51
C THR A 285 -3.21 -0.91 16.21
N GLY A 286 -2.96 -0.72 17.50
CA GLY A 286 -2.22 -1.69 18.32
C GLY A 286 -2.88 -3.07 18.35
N ILE A 287 -4.21 -3.11 18.43
CA ILE A 287 -4.97 -4.36 18.30
C ILE A 287 -4.78 -4.95 16.89
N SER A 288 -4.85 -4.13 15.82
CA SER A 288 -4.61 -4.60 14.44
C SER A 288 -3.25 -5.28 14.30
N VAL A 289 -2.20 -4.69 14.87
CA VAL A 289 -0.83 -5.22 14.82
C VAL A 289 -0.76 -6.61 15.45
N VAL A 290 -1.21 -6.74 16.69
CA VAL A 290 -1.10 -7.99 17.46
C VAL A 290 -2.07 -9.04 16.92
N TYR A 291 -3.33 -8.66 16.72
CA TYR A 291 -4.36 -9.56 16.20
C TYR A 291 -4.00 -10.11 14.81
N GLY A 292 -3.51 -9.24 13.90
CA GLY A 292 -3.09 -9.67 12.57
C GLY A 292 -1.98 -10.71 12.62
N ALA A 293 -0.95 -10.50 13.45
CA ALA A 293 0.16 -11.43 13.61
C ALA A 293 -0.28 -12.78 14.19
N PHE A 294 -1.08 -12.79 15.25
CA PHE A 294 -1.62 -14.03 15.84
C PHE A 294 -2.57 -14.75 14.89
N SER A 295 -3.40 -14.00 14.15
CA SER A 295 -4.28 -14.60 13.15
C SER A 295 -3.50 -15.28 12.03
N ALA A 296 -2.38 -14.72 11.59
CA ALA A 296 -1.49 -15.34 10.61
C ALA A 296 -0.90 -16.68 11.13
N CYS A 297 -0.58 -16.75 12.43
CA CYS A 297 -0.07 -18.00 13.06
C CYS A 297 -1.02 -19.18 12.95
N VAL A 298 -2.32 -18.96 13.03
CA VAL A 298 -3.32 -20.05 13.07
C VAL A 298 -3.83 -20.47 11.69
N GLN A 299 -3.52 -19.71 10.65
CA GLN A 299 -3.93 -20.02 9.29
C GLN A 299 -3.17 -21.22 8.72
N THR A 300 -3.84 -21.95 7.81
CA THR A 300 -3.27 -23.08 7.06
C THR A 300 -3.17 -22.81 5.55
N ASP A 301 -3.84 -21.79 5.04
CA ASP A 301 -3.75 -21.37 3.64
C ASP A 301 -2.67 -20.28 3.49
N LEU A 302 -1.74 -20.47 2.54
CA LEU A 302 -0.62 -19.57 2.28
C LEU A 302 -1.04 -18.13 2.01
N LYS A 303 -2.12 -17.92 1.24
CA LYS A 303 -2.62 -16.58 0.95
C LYS A 303 -3.24 -15.92 2.17
N TYR A 304 -3.97 -16.67 3.02
CA TYR A 304 -4.52 -16.15 4.27
C TYR A 304 -3.43 -15.79 5.28
N ILE A 305 -2.36 -16.59 5.38
CA ILE A 305 -1.21 -16.26 6.24
C ILE A 305 -0.62 -14.91 5.84
N ASN A 306 -0.34 -14.72 4.54
CA ASN A 306 0.23 -13.45 4.06
C ASN A 306 -0.75 -12.28 4.16
N ALA A 307 -2.04 -12.52 3.97
CA ALA A 307 -3.08 -11.50 4.10
C ALA A 307 -3.23 -10.98 5.54
N TYR A 308 -3.23 -11.85 6.53
CA TYR A 308 -3.23 -11.45 7.94
C TYR A 308 -1.91 -10.81 8.38
N SER A 309 -0.78 -11.26 7.82
CA SER A 309 0.50 -10.55 7.94
C SER A 309 0.38 -9.11 7.44
N SER A 310 -0.29 -8.90 6.31
CA SER A 310 -0.53 -7.56 5.77
C SER A 310 -1.41 -6.69 6.67
N VAL A 311 -2.42 -7.28 7.34
CA VAL A 311 -3.23 -6.56 8.35
C VAL A 311 -2.35 -6.09 9.51
N SER A 312 -1.43 -6.93 9.99
CA SER A 312 -0.48 -6.58 11.05
C SER A 312 0.44 -5.42 10.65
N HIS A 313 1.08 -5.51 9.49
CA HIS A 313 2.02 -4.48 9.02
C HIS A 313 1.32 -3.16 8.63
N CYS A 314 0.12 -3.20 8.05
CA CYS A 314 -0.66 -1.99 7.80
C CYS A 314 -1.18 -1.37 9.11
N GLY A 315 -1.55 -2.21 10.09
CA GLY A 315 -1.81 -1.75 11.46
C GLY A 315 -0.61 -1.03 12.07
N LEU A 316 0.61 -1.55 11.85
CA LEU A 316 1.85 -0.93 12.32
C LEU A 316 2.12 0.43 11.65
N VAL A 317 1.77 0.59 10.36
CA VAL A 317 1.83 1.89 9.66
C VAL A 317 0.90 2.90 10.34
N LEU A 318 -0.37 2.54 10.54
CA LEU A 318 -1.34 3.42 11.20
C LEU A 318 -0.96 3.71 12.66
N PHE A 319 -0.42 2.74 13.37
CA PHE A 319 0.13 2.89 14.71
C PHE A 319 1.26 3.93 14.75
N ALA A 320 2.19 3.83 13.81
CA ALA A 320 3.35 4.71 13.74
C ALA A 320 2.99 6.17 13.42
N ILE A 321 2.05 6.43 12.50
CA ILE A 321 1.62 7.81 12.21
C ILE A 321 0.91 8.46 13.42
N LEU A 322 0.23 7.67 14.25
CA LEU A 322 -0.43 8.13 15.47
C LEU A 322 0.54 8.38 16.64
N MET A 323 1.82 8.02 16.51
CA MET A 323 2.87 8.45 17.43
C MET A 323 3.22 9.94 17.29
N MET A 324 2.85 10.57 16.18
CA MET A 324 2.93 12.01 15.93
C MET A 324 4.32 12.61 16.13
N ASN A 325 5.38 11.86 15.88
CA ASN A 325 6.73 12.36 15.84
C ASN A 325 7.41 12.03 14.50
N GLU A 326 8.44 12.79 14.15
CA GLU A 326 9.09 12.70 12.84
C GLU A 326 9.68 11.32 12.58
N THR A 327 10.33 10.71 13.58
CA THR A 327 10.99 9.41 13.46
C THR A 327 9.97 8.31 13.16
N ALA A 328 8.91 8.19 13.98
CA ALA A 328 7.88 7.16 13.78
C ALA A 328 7.13 7.35 12.47
N CYS A 329 6.79 8.59 12.10
CA CYS A 329 6.06 8.89 10.86
C CYS A 329 6.92 8.63 9.62
N THR A 330 8.22 8.95 9.65
CA THR A 330 9.16 8.55 8.59
C THR A 330 9.25 7.03 8.48
N GLY A 331 9.33 6.34 9.62
CA GLY A 331 9.27 4.88 9.69
C GLY A 331 7.97 4.30 9.11
N ALA A 332 6.83 4.95 9.34
CA ALA A 332 5.53 4.54 8.78
C ALA A 332 5.53 4.55 7.25
N VAL A 333 6.07 5.60 6.63
CA VAL A 333 6.14 5.70 5.17
C VAL A 333 7.17 4.71 4.61
N LEU A 334 8.32 4.54 5.28
CA LEU A 334 9.28 3.48 4.95
C LEU A 334 8.62 2.09 5.01
N GLN A 335 7.76 1.86 6.01
CA GLN A 335 7.02 0.60 6.13
C GLN A 335 5.97 0.43 5.03
N MET A 336 5.31 1.49 4.61
CA MET A 336 4.42 1.42 3.44
C MET A 336 5.18 0.94 2.20
N LEU A 337 6.36 1.48 1.94
CA LEU A 337 7.20 1.11 0.80
C LEU A 337 7.76 -0.31 0.94
N SER A 338 8.38 -0.61 2.07
CA SER A 338 8.99 -1.92 2.36
C SER A 338 7.97 -3.05 2.33
N HIS A 339 6.89 -2.92 3.09
CA HIS A 339 5.81 -3.90 3.12
C HIS A 339 5.16 -4.05 1.75
N GLY A 340 5.02 -2.96 0.97
CA GLY A 340 4.48 -3.00 -0.38
C GLY A 340 5.28 -3.94 -1.29
N LEU A 341 6.59 -3.78 -1.34
CA LEU A 341 7.49 -4.60 -2.16
C LEU A 341 7.55 -6.06 -1.66
N MET A 342 7.71 -6.23 -0.35
CA MET A 342 7.80 -7.54 0.28
C MET A 342 6.53 -8.37 0.08
N THR A 343 5.36 -7.77 0.31
CA THR A 343 4.09 -8.49 0.17
C THR A 343 3.75 -8.79 -1.28
N ALA A 344 4.13 -7.91 -2.22
CA ALA A 344 4.04 -8.19 -3.65
C ALA A 344 4.89 -9.42 -4.04
N LEU A 345 6.12 -9.50 -3.53
CA LEU A 345 7.00 -10.65 -3.70
C LEU A 345 6.39 -11.93 -3.15
N PHE A 346 5.84 -11.89 -1.92
CA PHE A 346 5.19 -13.04 -1.33
C PHE A 346 3.97 -13.53 -2.12
N PHE A 347 3.08 -12.63 -2.52
CA PHE A 347 1.91 -13.02 -3.30
C PHE A 347 2.29 -13.55 -4.67
N ALA A 348 3.34 -13.01 -5.32
CA ALA A 348 3.87 -13.57 -6.55
C ALA A 348 4.32 -15.01 -6.36
N LEU A 349 5.17 -15.27 -5.36
CA LEU A 349 5.71 -16.60 -5.06
C LEU A 349 4.62 -17.62 -4.68
N ILE A 350 3.65 -17.21 -3.83
CA ILE A 350 2.52 -18.04 -3.47
C ILE A 350 1.67 -18.36 -4.71
N GLY A 351 1.46 -17.39 -5.59
CA GLY A 351 0.73 -17.57 -6.83
C GLY A 351 1.42 -18.55 -7.77
N PHE A 352 2.75 -18.48 -7.90
CA PHE A 352 3.53 -19.37 -8.75
C PHE A 352 3.60 -20.80 -8.19
N ILE A 353 3.71 -20.97 -6.88
CA ILE A 353 3.61 -22.27 -6.21
C ILE A 353 2.21 -22.86 -6.44
N TYR A 354 1.15 -22.09 -6.19
CA TYR A 354 -0.23 -22.50 -6.39
C TYR A 354 -0.53 -22.89 -7.84
N GLY A 355 -0.01 -22.15 -8.82
CA GLY A 355 -0.20 -22.44 -10.24
C GLY A 355 0.35 -23.81 -10.67
N ARG A 356 1.26 -24.39 -9.89
CA ARG A 356 1.86 -25.72 -10.12
C ARG A 356 1.27 -26.80 -9.23
N THR A 357 1.13 -26.52 -7.95
CA THR A 357 0.68 -27.50 -6.95
C THR A 357 -0.84 -27.62 -6.86
N HIS A 358 -1.56 -26.62 -7.37
CA HIS A 358 -3.03 -26.48 -7.24
C HIS A 358 -3.56 -26.53 -5.80
N THR A 359 -2.67 -26.44 -4.80
CA THR A 359 -3.02 -26.34 -3.39
C THR A 359 -2.30 -25.17 -2.72
N ARG A 360 -2.94 -24.58 -1.71
CA ARG A 360 -2.37 -23.54 -0.84
C ARG A 360 -2.32 -23.98 0.61
N ASP A 361 -2.79 -25.20 0.89
CA ASP A 361 -2.78 -25.75 2.25
C ASP A 361 -1.36 -26.19 2.63
N ILE A 362 -0.81 -25.55 3.66
CA ILE A 362 0.54 -25.87 4.17
C ILE A 362 0.68 -27.31 4.68
N ARG A 363 -0.43 -28.01 4.91
CA ARG A 363 -0.41 -29.40 5.35
C ARG A 363 -0.13 -30.39 4.20
N GLU A 364 -0.44 -29.96 2.97
CA GLU A 364 -0.24 -30.74 1.73
C GLU A 364 1.07 -30.42 1.02
N LEU A 365 1.77 -29.38 1.48
CA LEU A 365 3.03 -28.92 0.89
C LEU A 365 4.21 -29.32 1.74
N SER A 366 5.22 -29.97 1.14
CA SER A 366 6.47 -30.33 1.80
C SER A 366 7.58 -30.60 0.78
N GLY A 367 8.83 -30.36 1.16
CA GLY A 367 10.02 -30.70 0.36
C GLY A 367 10.20 -29.92 -0.93
N LEU A 368 9.56 -28.73 -1.07
CA LEU A 368 9.57 -27.94 -2.31
C LEU A 368 10.98 -27.45 -2.68
N MET A 369 11.93 -27.36 -1.74
CA MET A 369 13.30 -26.94 -2.01
C MET A 369 14.00 -27.84 -3.04
N ARG A 370 13.67 -29.13 -3.07
CA ARG A 370 14.27 -30.08 -4.03
C ARG A 370 13.60 -30.04 -5.40
N ILE A 371 12.34 -29.64 -5.46
CA ILE A 371 11.50 -29.68 -6.66
C ILE A 371 11.58 -28.34 -7.41
N MET A 372 11.45 -27.24 -6.67
CA MET A 372 11.42 -25.87 -7.18
C MET A 372 12.45 -25.02 -6.45
N PRO A 373 13.76 -25.23 -6.65
CA PRO A 373 14.81 -24.59 -5.86
C PRO A 373 14.82 -23.05 -6.02
N PHE A 374 14.58 -22.51 -7.22
CA PHE A 374 14.52 -21.07 -7.43
C PHE A 374 13.39 -20.42 -6.63
N LEU A 375 12.15 -20.91 -6.79
CA LEU A 375 11.00 -20.37 -6.06
C LEU A 375 11.18 -20.51 -4.55
N SER A 376 11.76 -21.61 -4.10
CA SER A 376 11.99 -21.90 -2.68
C SER A 376 13.02 -20.95 -2.06
N ILE A 377 14.14 -20.68 -2.73
CA ILE A 377 15.16 -19.73 -2.26
C ILE A 377 14.56 -18.34 -2.21
N CYS A 378 13.85 -17.92 -3.26
CA CYS A 378 13.17 -16.62 -3.28
C CYS A 378 12.12 -16.49 -2.17
N TYR A 379 11.43 -17.59 -1.83
CA TYR A 379 10.45 -17.63 -0.73
C TYR A 379 11.14 -17.47 0.64
N VAL A 380 12.32 -18.05 0.83
CA VAL A 380 13.14 -17.80 2.03
C VAL A 380 13.52 -16.33 2.12
N ILE A 381 14.01 -15.72 1.04
CA ILE A 381 14.38 -14.29 1.02
C ILE A 381 13.17 -13.41 1.37
N ALA A 382 12.00 -13.70 0.79
CA ALA A 382 10.77 -12.99 1.12
C ALA A 382 10.40 -13.15 2.61
N GLY A 383 10.55 -14.37 3.16
CA GLY A 383 10.36 -14.65 4.59
C GLY A 383 11.28 -13.83 5.48
N LEU A 384 12.56 -13.80 5.15
CA LEU A 384 13.56 -13.03 5.88
C LEU A 384 13.31 -11.52 5.80
N ALA A 385 12.79 -11.02 4.67
CA ALA A 385 12.36 -9.63 4.52
C ALA A 385 11.16 -9.30 5.43
N ASN A 386 10.21 -10.21 5.55
CA ASN A 386 9.04 -10.06 6.45
C ASN A 386 9.43 -10.11 7.93
N LEU A 387 10.51 -10.79 8.26
CA LEU A 387 11.08 -10.83 9.62
C LEU A 387 11.83 -9.55 10.00
N GLY A 388 12.00 -8.61 9.08
CA GLY A 388 12.79 -7.43 9.33
C GLY A 388 14.27 -7.73 9.59
N LEU A 389 14.88 -8.65 8.82
CA LEU A 389 16.31 -8.93 8.97
C LEU A 389 17.17 -7.82 8.36
N PRO A 390 18.29 -7.44 9.02
CA PRO A 390 19.24 -6.47 8.50
C PRO A 390 19.71 -6.80 7.08
N GLY A 391 19.78 -5.80 6.21
CA GLY A 391 20.11 -5.95 4.79
C GLY A 391 18.91 -6.12 3.88
N LEU A 392 17.69 -6.25 4.44
CA LEU A 392 16.43 -6.26 3.71
C LEU A 392 15.54 -5.09 4.15
N SER A 393 14.61 -4.69 3.30
CA SER A 393 13.84 -3.45 3.47
C SER A 393 13.04 -3.35 4.77
N GLY A 394 12.57 -4.47 5.33
CA GLY A 394 11.75 -4.52 6.54
C GLY A 394 12.46 -4.00 7.78
N PHE A 395 13.75 -4.30 7.93
CA PHE A 395 14.53 -3.93 9.11
C PHE A 395 14.56 -2.42 9.34
N GLY A 396 14.95 -1.65 8.31
CA GLY A 396 15.07 -0.19 8.45
C GLY A 396 13.74 0.47 8.80
N ALA A 397 12.64 0.00 8.20
CA ALA A 397 11.32 0.53 8.43
C ALA A 397 10.81 0.24 9.86
N GLU A 398 10.83 -1.02 10.29
CA GLU A 398 10.35 -1.42 11.62
C GLU A 398 11.18 -0.84 12.76
N MET A 399 12.53 -0.84 12.60
CA MET A 399 13.41 -0.22 13.59
C MET A 399 13.13 1.27 13.75
N THR A 400 12.94 2.00 12.65
CA THR A 400 12.62 3.43 12.69
C THR A 400 11.27 3.67 13.38
N ILE A 401 10.26 2.84 13.11
CA ILE A 401 8.96 2.92 13.80
C ILE A 401 9.13 2.74 15.30
N PHE A 402 9.78 1.67 15.73
CA PHE A 402 9.87 1.38 17.17
C PHE A 402 10.77 2.37 17.90
N VAL A 403 11.87 2.82 17.30
CA VAL A 403 12.71 3.88 17.87
C VAL A 403 11.87 5.14 18.07
N GLY A 404 11.17 5.62 17.03
CA GLY A 404 10.30 6.79 17.16
C GLY A 404 9.14 6.58 18.13
N SER A 405 8.58 5.37 18.22
CA SER A 405 7.52 5.09 19.19
C SER A 405 8.01 5.18 20.64
N PHE A 406 9.28 4.83 20.92
CA PHE A 406 9.87 4.96 22.25
C PHE A 406 10.35 6.39 22.57
N GLU A 407 10.42 7.31 21.60
CA GLU A 407 10.66 8.73 21.85
C GLU A 407 9.51 9.36 22.66
N ASN A 408 8.30 8.82 22.55
CA ASN A 408 7.16 9.22 23.39
C ASN A 408 7.29 8.63 24.79
N THR A 409 7.58 9.47 25.79
CA THR A 409 7.96 9.06 27.15
C THR A 409 6.80 8.68 28.08
N GLY A 410 5.54 8.86 27.65
CA GLY A 410 4.36 8.53 28.45
C GLY A 410 4.18 7.02 28.69
N VAL A 411 3.77 6.60 29.89
CA VAL A 411 3.52 5.19 30.23
C VAL A 411 2.55 4.54 29.25
N PHE A 412 1.55 5.28 28.79
CA PHE A 412 0.56 4.82 27.83
C PHE A 412 1.23 4.42 26.49
N TYR A 413 2.02 5.33 25.91
CA TYR A 413 2.73 5.11 24.64
C TYR A 413 3.75 3.98 24.74
N THR A 414 4.55 3.98 25.80
CA THR A 414 5.55 2.93 26.05
C THR A 414 4.89 1.56 26.18
N THR A 415 3.76 1.46 26.90
CA THR A 415 3.04 0.19 27.08
C THR A 415 2.51 -0.33 25.75
N LEU A 416 1.87 0.52 24.93
CA LEU A 416 1.36 0.13 23.62
C LEU A 416 2.49 -0.25 22.66
N THR A 417 3.62 0.46 22.70
CA THR A 417 4.80 0.13 21.89
C THR A 417 5.36 -1.24 22.27
N VAL A 418 5.50 -1.55 23.57
CA VAL A 418 5.95 -2.88 24.02
C VAL A 418 4.99 -3.98 23.56
N ILE A 419 3.68 -3.74 23.63
CA ILE A 419 2.67 -4.68 23.12
C ILE A 419 2.83 -4.86 21.60
N ALA A 420 2.98 -3.78 20.83
CA ALA A 420 3.18 -3.84 19.39
C ALA A 420 4.48 -4.60 19.01
N CYS A 421 5.56 -4.42 19.77
CA CYS A 421 6.82 -5.15 19.58
C CYS A 421 6.66 -6.67 19.67
N THR A 422 5.67 -7.18 20.40
CA THR A 422 5.42 -8.64 20.47
C THR A 422 5.07 -9.23 19.11
N SER A 423 4.54 -8.42 18.19
CA SER A 423 4.21 -8.87 16.83
C SER A 423 5.45 -9.35 16.06
N ILE A 424 6.64 -8.80 16.32
CA ILE A 424 7.91 -9.22 15.68
C ILE A 424 8.18 -10.70 15.99
N VAL A 425 8.06 -11.08 17.27
CA VAL A 425 8.27 -12.47 17.70
C VAL A 425 7.25 -13.40 17.06
N VAL A 426 5.99 -12.99 17.04
CA VAL A 426 4.90 -13.78 16.42
C VAL A 426 5.14 -13.93 14.91
N THR A 427 5.59 -12.86 14.24
CA THR A 427 5.97 -12.89 12.82
C THR A 427 7.10 -13.91 12.58
N ALA A 428 8.13 -13.92 13.43
CA ALA A 428 9.21 -14.91 13.34
C ALA A 428 8.66 -16.35 13.46
N VAL A 429 7.76 -16.58 14.41
CA VAL A 429 7.17 -17.91 14.62
C VAL A 429 6.43 -18.41 13.37
N TYR A 430 5.51 -17.61 12.81
CA TYR A 430 4.72 -18.14 11.68
C TYR A 430 5.55 -18.22 10.38
N ILE A 431 6.46 -17.28 10.12
CA ILE A 431 7.30 -17.33 8.92
C ILE A 431 8.28 -18.51 8.96
N LEU A 432 9.04 -18.68 10.06
CA LEU A 432 10.00 -19.77 10.17
C LEU A 432 9.31 -21.15 10.16
N ARG A 433 8.16 -21.27 10.83
CA ARG A 433 7.33 -22.47 10.77
C ARG A 433 6.86 -22.76 9.34
N LEU A 434 6.43 -21.73 8.61
CA LEU A 434 5.95 -21.84 7.24
C LEU A 434 7.08 -22.30 6.31
N VAL A 435 8.22 -21.61 6.33
CA VAL A 435 9.43 -21.94 5.55
C VAL A 435 9.87 -23.37 5.87
N GLY A 436 9.96 -23.73 7.16
CA GLY A 436 10.36 -25.07 7.60
C GLY A 436 9.45 -26.15 7.07
N LYS A 437 8.14 -25.91 7.09
CA LYS A 437 7.13 -26.93 6.75
C LYS A 437 7.00 -27.15 5.25
N ILE A 438 6.97 -26.10 4.45
CA ILE A 438 6.69 -26.23 3.01
C ILE A 438 7.94 -26.50 2.17
N LEU A 439 9.10 -25.99 2.58
CA LEU A 439 10.33 -26.08 1.76
C LEU A 439 11.20 -27.27 2.10
N TYR A 440 11.29 -27.62 3.39
CA TYR A 440 12.18 -28.69 3.85
C TYR A 440 11.45 -30.02 4.05
N GLY A 441 12.23 -31.09 4.24
CA GLY A 441 11.74 -32.45 4.42
C GLY A 441 11.59 -33.22 3.12
N THR A 442 10.90 -34.36 3.18
CA THR A 442 10.57 -35.19 2.03
C THR A 442 9.24 -34.74 1.43
N CYS A 443 9.15 -34.74 0.11
CA CYS A 443 7.87 -34.52 -0.56
C CYS A 443 6.93 -35.69 -0.31
N THR A 444 5.80 -35.43 0.33
CA THR A 444 4.81 -36.42 0.68
C THR A 444 3.80 -36.68 -0.44
N ASN A 445 3.65 -35.76 -1.38
CA ASN A 445 2.73 -35.86 -2.50
C ASN A 445 3.48 -36.21 -3.78
N GLU A 446 3.25 -37.46 -4.30
CA GLU A 446 3.92 -37.94 -5.50
C GLU A 446 3.64 -37.08 -6.73
N HIS A 447 2.47 -36.45 -6.83
CA HIS A 447 2.14 -35.55 -7.94
C HIS A 447 3.03 -34.29 -7.98
N HIS A 448 3.60 -33.91 -6.86
CA HIS A 448 4.49 -32.75 -6.79
C HIS A 448 5.92 -33.07 -7.26
N LEU A 449 6.35 -34.30 -7.32
CA LEU A 449 7.74 -34.70 -7.64
C LEU A 449 8.17 -34.33 -9.06
N HIS A 450 7.24 -34.18 -10.00
CA HIS A 450 7.49 -33.87 -11.40
C HIS A 450 7.19 -32.42 -11.80
N LEU A 451 6.91 -31.53 -10.82
CA LEU A 451 6.62 -30.12 -11.10
C LEU A 451 7.87 -29.38 -11.57
N THR A 452 7.66 -28.44 -12.48
CA THR A 452 8.73 -27.58 -13.01
C THR A 452 8.95 -26.35 -12.11
N ASP A 453 10.17 -25.85 -12.07
CA ASP A 453 10.51 -24.59 -11.39
C ASP A 453 10.00 -23.37 -12.19
N ALA A 454 10.30 -22.16 -11.73
CA ALA A 454 9.83 -20.90 -12.29
C ALA A 454 10.17 -20.76 -13.78
N THR A 455 9.22 -20.22 -14.55
CA THR A 455 9.40 -19.81 -15.94
C THR A 455 10.17 -18.47 -16.02
N TRP A 456 10.59 -18.07 -17.21
CA TRP A 456 11.42 -16.86 -17.39
C TRP A 456 10.70 -15.57 -16.92
N ASP A 457 9.41 -15.47 -17.22
CA ASP A 457 8.53 -14.34 -16.83
C ASP A 457 8.38 -14.23 -15.31
N GLU A 458 8.18 -15.36 -14.64
CA GLU A 458 8.12 -15.44 -13.18
C GLU A 458 9.46 -15.11 -12.53
N ARG A 459 10.56 -15.66 -13.04
CA ARG A 459 11.91 -15.35 -12.56
C ARG A 459 12.23 -13.87 -12.68
N PHE A 460 11.89 -13.26 -13.82
CA PHE A 460 12.12 -11.84 -14.04
C PHE A 460 11.37 -10.97 -13.03
N SER A 461 10.06 -11.23 -12.84
CA SER A 461 9.24 -10.52 -11.86
C SER A 461 9.81 -10.62 -10.43
N VAL A 462 10.16 -11.84 -10.01
CA VAL A 462 10.69 -12.11 -8.66
C VAL A 462 12.07 -11.46 -8.45
N ILE A 463 12.98 -11.57 -9.42
CA ILE A 463 14.32 -10.98 -9.33
C ILE A 463 14.23 -9.45 -9.23
N CYS A 464 13.35 -8.80 -9.99
CA CYS A 464 13.13 -7.36 -9.91
C CYS A 464 12.66 -6.95 -8.49
N LEU A 465 11.68 -7.68 -7.93
CA LEU A 465 11.18 -7.39 -6.58
C LEU A 465 12.24 -7.64 -5.50
N ILE A 466 13.00 -8.74 -5.58
CA ILE A 466 14.11 -9.01 -4.65
C ILE A 466 15.18 -7.93 -4.74
N ALA A 467 15.54 -7.48 -5.95
CA ALA A 467 16.50 -6.42 -6.14
C ALA A 467 16.05 -5.10 -5.46
N CYS A 468 14.75 -4.77 -5.56
CA CYS A 468 14.19 -3.61 -4.87
C CYS A 468 14.20 -3.77 -3.34
N VAL A 469 13.79 -4.94 -2.83
CA VAL A 469 13.78 -5.24 -1.38
C VAL A 469 15.20 -5.19 -0.79
N ALA A 470 16.18 -5.78 -1.48
CA ALA A 470 17.57 -5.75 -1.06
C ALA A 470 18.19 -4.35 -1.21
N GLY A 471 17.90 -3.66 -2.31
CA GLY A 471 18.39 -2.29 -2.55
C GLY A 471 17.95 -1.31 -1.47
N LEU A 472 16.68 -1.36 -1.07
CA LEU A 472 16.16 -0.56 0.04
C LEU A 472 16.77 -0.98 1.40
N GLY A 473 17.02 -2.27 1.60
CA GLY A 473 17.61 -2.77 2.84
C GLY A 473 19.09 -2.39 3.00
N ILE A 474 19.84 -2.36 1.90
CA ILE A 474 21.27 -2.02 1.90
C ILE A 474 21.49 -0.51 1.96
N ALA A 475 20.65 0.27 1.30
CA ALA A 475 20.80 1.72 1.19
C ALA A 475 19.49 2.46 1.53
N PRO A 476 18.99 2.41 2.78
CA PRO A 476 17.71 3.02 3.16
C PRO A 476 17.76 4.56 3.23
N LEU A 477 18.95 5.16 3.41
CA LEU A 477 19.10 6.58 3.73
C LEU A 477 18.54 7.51 2.64
N TRP A 478 18.74 7.20 1.36
CA TRP A 478 18.25 8.07 0.29
C TRP A 478 16.71 8.14 0.27
N VAL A 479 16.05 7.02 0.57
CA VAL A 479 14.58 6.97 0.67
C VAL A 479 14.12 7.64 1.95
N SER A 480 14.80 7.43 3.07
CA SER A 480 14.50 8.11 4.33
C SER A 480 14.58 9.62 4.19
N ASN A 481 15.61 10.15 3.52
CA ASN A 481 15.73 11.58 3.23
C ASN A 481 14.62 12.08 2.30
N LEU A 482 14.32 11.33 1.23
CA LEU A 482 13.21 11.65 0.32
C LEU A 482 11.88 11.77 1.07
N ILE A 483 11.60 10.84 1.98
CA ILE A 483 10.37 10.79 2.77
C ILE A 483 10.34 11.89 3.83
N GLY A 484 11.45 12.12 4.52
CA GLY A 484 11.56 13.12 5.59
C GLY A 484 11.08 14.51 5.16
N ASP A 485 11.43 14.93 3.94
CA ASP A 485 10.98 16.20 3.36
C ASP A 485 9.45 16.30 3.23
N GLY A 486 8.77 15.18 3.02
CA GLY A 486 7.30 15.13 2.93
C GLY A 486 6.63 14.97 4.30
N VAL A 487 7.32 14.36 5.28
CA VAL A 487 6.82 14.14 6.64
C VAL A 487 6.92 15.42 7.48
N ALA A 488 8.01 16.15 7.37
CA ALA A 488 8.28 17.34 8.19
C ALA A 488 7.16 18.41 8.18
N PRO A 489 6.53 18.77 7.05
CA PRO A 489 5.43 19.75 7.07
C PRO A 489 4.22 19.27 7.86
N ILE A 490 3.92 17.97 7.82
CA ILE A 490 2.79 17.36 8.55
C ILE A 490 3.07 17.41 10.06
N ILE A 491 4.29 17.02 10.46
CA ILE A 491 4.72 17.05 11.86
C ILE A 491 4.73 18.49 12.38
N ASN A 492 5.28 19.44 11.62
CA ASN A 492 5.25 20.86 12.00
C ASN A 492 3.82 21.40 12.22
N GLN A 493 2.84 20.84 11.51
CA GLN A 493 1.43 21.20 11.72
C GLN A 493 0.87 20.57 13.01
N LEU A 494 1.22 19.31 13.28
CA LEU A 494 0.84 18.60 14.50
C LEU A 494 1.46 19.22 15.75
N ASP A 495 2.74 19.55 15.72
CA ASP A 495 3.49 20.09 16.87
C ASP A 495 2.91 21.41 17.43
N LYS A 496 2.15 22.16 16.62
CA LYS A 496 1.46 23.38 17.10
C LYS A 496 0.42 23.07 18.19
N PHE A 497 -0.05 21.83 18.29
CA PHE A 497 -1.14 21.41 19.16
C PHE A 497 -0.74 20.28 20.13
N ILE A 498 0.54 20.02 20.30
CA ILE A 498 1.05 18.93 21.16
C ILE A 498 0.52 18.99 22.60
N GLY A 499 0.28 20.20 23.13
CA GLY A 499 -0.25 20.42 24.47
C GLY A 499 -1.70 19.94 24.68
N LEU A 500 -2.41 19.56 23.63
CA LEU A 500 -3.77 18.98 23.71
C LEU A 500 -3.77 17.47 23.90
N ASN A 501 -2.63 16.82 23.82
CA ASN A 501 -2.53 15.38 23.99
C ASN A 501 -2.71 14.99 25.46
N PRO A 502 -3.72 14.16 25.82
CA PRO A 502 -4.02 13.83 27.22
C PRO A 502 -2.97 12.92 27.89
N PHE A 503 -2.00 12.38 27.13
CA PHE A 503 -1.02 11.41 27.61
C PHE A 503 0.45 11.86 27.41
N MET A 504 0.65 13.09 26.91
CA MET A 504 1.98 13.75 26.80
C MET A 504 2.21 14.78 27.89
#